data_4da92cc5ee94c92dfbc8371c1d1c5d5d
#
_entry.id   4da92cc5ee94c92dfbc8371c1d1c5d5d
#
_cell.length_a   1.000
_cell.length_b   1.000
_cell.length_c   1.000
_cell.angle_alpha   90.00
_cell.angle_beta   90.00
_cell.angle_gamma   90.00
#
_symmetry.space_group_name_H-M   'P 1'
#
loop_
_entity.id
_entity.type
_entity.pdbx_description
1 polymer ?
#
loop_
_entity_poly.entity_id
_entity_poly.type
_entity_poly.pdbx_seq_one_letter_code
_entity_poly.pdbx_strand_id
1 'polypeptide(L)'
;MALPSSWLKCSPCSVVSKRGASRRVRDEPWADAWEHMVLQAAPTGGVGRQRRSTELDARMRRWQKPMRLEATVVRIAIAADHAGYPLKAVIAADLRAAGHEVSDLGTEDPSVPSDYPDVAERVCEAVRAGRAERGIALCGSGVGVGVAANKFPGIRAGVCHDHYSAHQAVEHDDMNVLCIGARVVGQELARELARAFVNARFTAEDRHARRLGKIRAIEQRFLKG
;
A
#
# COMPACT_ATOMS: atom_id res chain seq x y z
N MET A 1 -49.42 22.99 9.13
CA MET A 1 -48.57 23.26 10.32
C MET A 1 -47.22 23.69 9.85
N ALA A 2 -46.87 24.95 9.98
CA ALA A 2 -45.60 25.52 9.53
C ALA A 2 -44.60 25.46 10.68
N LEU A 3 -43.37 25.02 10.40
CA LEU A 3 -42.26 25.03 11.34
C LEU A 3 -41.57 26.41 11.39
N PRO A 4 -41.11 26.90 12.55
CA PRO A 4 -40.57 28.24 12.69
C PRO A 4 -39.14 28.36 12.16
N SER A 5 -38.90 29.43 11.39
CA SER A 5 -37.63 29.90 10.86
C SER A 5 -36.80 30.64 11.93
N SER A 6 -35.88 29.96 12.63
CA SER A 6 -35.00 30.66 13.57
C SER A 6 -33.62 29.97 13.77
N TRP A 7 -32.89 29.67 12.67
CA TRP A 7 -31.46 29.24 12.75
C TRP A 7 -30.69 29.78 11.56
N LEU A 8 -30.59 31.10 11.42
CA LEU A 8 -29.69 31.75 10.47
C LEU A 8 -29.24 33.09 11.04
N LYS A 9 -28.30 33.09 11.95
CA LYS A 9 -27.41 34.23 12.24
C LYS A 9 -26.08 33.70 12.71
N CYS A 10 -25.17 33.43 11.78
CA CYS A 10 -23.74 33.33 12.06
C CYS A 10 -23.11 34.64 11.57
N SER A 11 -22.58 35.41 12.50
CA SER A 11 -21.89 36.68 12.24
C SER A 11 -20.55 36.43 11.53
N PRO A 12 -20.07 37.34 10.69
CA PRO A 12 -18.80 37.21 9.99
C PRO A 12 -17.64 37.37 10.96
N CYS A 13 -16.78 36.37 11.03
CA CYS A 13 -15.50 36.43 11.70
C CYS A 13 -14.58 37.43 10.99
N SER A 14 -14.26 38.53 11.66
CA SER A 14 -13.32 39.54 11.21
C SER A 14 -11.93 38.96 11.13
N VAL A 15 -11.37 38.92 9.91
CA VAL A 15 -9.97 38.63 9.64
C VAL A 15 -9.11 39.76 10.19
N VAL A 16 -8.51 39.60 11.34
CA VAL A 16 -7.44 40.49 11.82
C VAL A 16 -6.13 40.05 11.17
N SER A 17 -5.72 40.83 10.16
CA SER A 17 -4.38 40.83 9.61
C SER A 17 -3.36 41.24 10.68
N LYS A 18 -2.60 40.30 11.23
CA LYS A 18 -1.36 40.61 11.94
C LYS A 18 -0.19 40.24 11.02
N ARG A 19 0.37 41.30 10.37
CA ARG A 19 1.77 41.27 9.90
C ARG A 19 2.66 41.13 11.12
N GLY A 20 3.52 40.16 11.15
CA GLY A 20 4.47 39.97 12.24
C GLY A 20 5.48 38.88 11.98
N ALA A 21 6.68 39.31 11.56
CA ALA A 21 7.99 38.68 11.79
C ALA A 21 8.18 37.25 11.28
N SER A 22 8.86 37.14 10.14
CA SER A 22 9.62 35.96 9.76
C SER A 22 10.67 35.66 10.85
N ARG A 23 10.47 34.68 11.70
CA ARG A 23 11.53 34.11 12.53
C ARG A 23 12.56 33.47 11.60
N ARG A 24 13.77 33.95 11.69
CA ARG A 24 14.91 33.31 11.00
C ARG A 24 15.19 31.99 11.71
N VAL A 25 15.44 30.96 10.94
CA VAL A 25 15.73 29.56 11.37
C VAL A 25 17.03 29.45 12.24
N ARG A 26 17.59 30.58 12.70
CA ARG A 26 18.85 30.64 13.45
C ARG A 26 18.72 30.60 14.97
N ASP A 27 17.51 30.51 15.50
CA ASP A 27 17.30 30.57 16.98
C ASP A 27 17.01 29.18 17.61
N GLU A 28 17.35 28.11 16.92
CA GLU A 28 17.17 26.75 17.45
C GLU A 28 18.48 26.23 18.07
N PRO A 29 18.47 25.77 19.33
CA PRO A 29 19.69 25.37 20.08
C PRO A 29 20.51 24.22 19.46
N TRP A 30 19.91 23.47 18.53
CA TRP A 30 20.60 22.37 17.83
C TRP A 30 21.43 22.81 16.61
N ALA A 31 21.17 24.00 16.07
CA ALA A 31 21.90 24.52 14.90
C ALA A 31 23.37 24.79 15.23
N ASP A 32 23.65 25.31 16.42
CA ASP A 32 25.03 25.58 16.85
C ASP A 32 25.80 24.30 17.20
N ALA A 33 25.11 23.27 17.69
CA ALA A 33 25.71 21.98 17.99
C ALA A 33 26.20 21.25 16.74
N TRP A 34 25.52 21.43 15.62
CA TRP A 34 25.88 20.81 14.34
C TRP A 34 27.12 21.45 13.70
N GLU A 35 27.24 22.79 13.74
CA GLU A 35 28.42 23.49 13.22
C GLU A 35 29.69 23.17 14.03
N HIS A 36 29.58 23.04 15.35
CA HIS A 36 30.71 22.66 16.22
C HIS A 36 31.19 21.22 15.97
N MET A 37 30.29 20.29 15.65
CA MET A 37 30.65 18.91 15.38
C MET A 37 31.35 18.72 14.02
N VAL A 38 31.03 19.56 13.03
CA VAL A 38 31.64 19.52 11.69
C VAL A 38 33.04 20.17 11.70
N LEU A 39 33.26 21.22 12.51
CA LEU A 39 34.55 21.92 12.58
C LEU A 39 35.65 21.20 13.39
N GLN A 40 35.27 20.31 14.32
CA GLN A 40 36.24 19.52 15.10
C GLN A 40 36.77 18.27 14.40
N ALA A 41 36.24 17.93 13.23
CA ALA A 41 36.65 16.75 12.45
C ALA A 41 37.75 17.00 11.40
N ALA A 42 38.39 18.18 11.40
CA ALA A 42 39.49 18.46 10.48
C ALA A 42 40.84 18.02 11.06
N PRO A 43 41.51 16.97 10.55
CA PRO A 43 42.84 16.59 11.00
C PRO A 43 43.90 17.54 10.43
N THR A 44 44.60 18.24 11.31
CA THR A 44 45.85 18.96 10.98
C THR A 44 46.96 17.94 10.93
N GLY A 45 47.54 17.68 9.74
CA GLY A 45 48.73 16.83 9.61
C GLY A 45 48.89 16.24 8.21
N GLY A 46 49.87 16.72 7.47
CA GLY A 46 50.15 16.31 6.08
C GLY A 46 50.83 14.95 5.96
N VAL A 47 50.87 14.45 4.72
CA VAL A 47 51.59 13.26 4.23
C VAL A 47 51.10 11.90 4.73
N GLY A 48 49.98 11.50 4.26
CA GLY A 48 49.37 10.17 4.51
C GLY A 48 47.98 10.00 3.89
N ARG A 49 47.49 11.07 3.26
CA ARG A 49 46.10 11.24 2.83
C ARG A 49 45.65 10.37 1.63
N GLN A 50 46.57 9.98 0.75
CA GLN A 50 46.16 9.32 -0.52
C GLN A 50 45.77 7.84 -0.39
N ARG A 51 46.33 7.10 0.57
CA ARG A 51 46.00 5.68 0.74
C ARG A 51 44.72 5.45 1.56
N ARG A 52 44.44 6.35 2.53
CA ARG A 52 43.21 6.21 3.36
C ARG A 52 41.92 6.66 2.64
N SER A 53 42.02 7.61 1.71
CA SER A 53 40.87 8.05 0.92
C SER A 53 40.35 6.95 -0.01
N THR A 54 41.24 6.17 -0.64
CA THR A 54 40.87 5.10 -1.55
C THR A 54 40.18 3.93 -0.84
N GLU A 55 40.56 3.64 0.41
CA GLU A 55 39.94 2.57 1.20
C GLU A 55 38.57 3.00 1.77
N LEU A 56 38.43 4.24 2.24
CA LEU A 56 37.15 4.81 2.63
C LEU A 56 36.18 4.92 1.44
N ASP A 57 36.67 5.37 0.29
CA ASP A 57 35.88 5.46 -0.94
C ASP A 57 35.48 4.08 -1.47
N ALA A 58 36.31 3.06 -1.31
CA ALA A 58 35.97 1.68 -1.65
C ALA A 58 34.92 1.11 -0.70
N ARG A 59 35.02 1.42 0.61
CA ARG A 59 34.00 1.06 1.61
C ARG A 59 32.69 1.80 1.36
N MET A 60 32.72 3.10 1.08
CA MET A 60 31.53 3.91 0.75
C MET A 60 30.85 3.43 -0.53
N ARG A 61 31.60 3.07 -1.58
CA ARG A 61 31.06 2.47 -2.81
C ARG A 61 30.42 1.09 -2.58
N ARG A 62 30.84 0.36 -1.57
CA ARG A 62 30.22 -0.92 -1.17
C ARG A 62 28.82 -0.71 -0.57
N TRP A 63 28.59 0.43 0.12
CA TRP A 63 27.30 0.82 0.65
C TRP A 63 26.38 1.48 -0.40
N GLN A 64 26.98 1.99 -1.49
CA GLN A 64 26.27 2.60 -2.60
C GLN A 64 25.84 1.60 -3.68
N LYS A 65 26.27 0.32 -3.59
CA LYS A 65 25.62 -0.69 -4.43
C LYS A 65 24.17 -0.79 -3.96
N PRO A 66 23.20 -0.40 -4.83
CA PRO A 66 21.82 -0.73 -4.50
C PRO A 66 21.80 -2.24 -4.32
N MET A 67 21.40 -2.68 -3.13
CA MET A 67 21.07 -4.07 -2.91
C MET A 67 19.90 -4.34 -3.86
N ARG A 68 20.17 -4.84 -5.06
CA ARG A 68 19.16 -5.41 -5.92
C ARG A 68 18.64 -6.63 -5.18
N LEU A 69 17.67 -6.41 -4.31
CA LEU A 69 16.68 -7.44 -4.06
C LEU A 69 16.13 -7.74 -5.44
N GLU A 70 16.47 -8.88 -6.00
CA GLU A 70 15.80 -9.37 -7.21
C GLU A 70 14.33 -9.39 -6.83
N ALA A 71 13.58 -8.38 -7.30
CA ALA A 71 12.17 -8.27 -7.03
C ALA A 71 11.53 -9.51 -7.66
N THR A 72 11.08 -10.42 -6.82
CA THR A 72 10.42 -11.64 -7.30
C THR A 72 9.21 -11.18 -8.10
N VAL A 73 9.19 -11.49 -9.39
CA VAL A 73 8.04 -11.23 -10.25
C VAL A 73 6.85 -11.99 -9.70
N VAL A 74 5.75 -11.29 -9.48
CA VAL A 74 4.50 -11.85 -8.98
C VAL A 74 3.45 -11.74 -10.08
N ARG A 75 2.70 -12.81 -10.32
CA ARG A 75 1.54 -12.81 -11.22
C ARG A 75 0.31 -12.33 -10.48
N ILE A 76 -0.31 -11.27 -10.96
CA ILE A 76 -1.39 -10.56 -10.28
C ILE A 76 -2.62 -10.52 -11.20
N ALA A 77 -3.78 -10.91 -10.68
CA ALA A 77 -5.08 -10.66 -11.30
C ALA A 77 -5.70 -9.41 -10.69
N ILE A 78 -6.09 -8.44 -11.49
CA ILE A 78 -6.76 -7.23 -11.04
C ILE A 78 -8.07 -7.04 -11.77
N ALA A 79 -9.14 -6.68 -11.05
CA ALA A 79 -10.40 -6.28 -11.63
C ALA A 79 -11.11 -5.22 -10.77
N ALA A 80 -12.01 -4.47 -11.39
CA ALA A 80 -12.83 -3.46 -10.71
C ALA A 80 -14.23 -3.42 -11.31
N ASP A 81 -15.22 -3.03 -10.49
CA ASP A 81 -16.49 -2.54 -11.01
C ASP A 81 -16.34 -1.12 -11.60
N HIS A 82 -17.41 -0.56 -12.11
CA HIS A 82 -17.41 0.81 -12.64
C HIS A 82 -16.94 1.87 -11.63
N ALA A 83 -17.19 1.69 -10.34
CA ALA A 83 -16.76 2.62 -9.29
C ALA A 83 -15.27 2.47 -8.94
N GLY A 84 -14.72 1.27 -9.06
CA GLY A 84 -13.31 0.95 -8.83
C GLY A 84 -12.38 1.25 -10.00
N TYR A 85 -12.93 1.39 -11.19
CA TYR A 85 -12.20 1.51 -12.46
C TYR A 85 -11.06 2.55 -12.45
N PRO A 86 -11.25 3.79 -11.96
CA PRO A 86 -10.18 4.80 -12.00
C PRO A 86 -8.93 4.37 -11.23
N LEU A 87 -9.09 3.69 -10.09
CA LEU A 87 -7.96 3.21 -9.30
C LEU A 87 -7.34 1.94 -9.89
N LYS A 88 -8.12 1.08 -10.56
CA LYS A 88 -7.61 -0.13 -11.20
C LYS A 88 -6.49 0.19 -12.18
N ALA A 89 -6.71 1.15 -13.08
CA ALA A 89 -5.73 1.56 -14.09
C ALA A 89 -4.43 2.06 -13.44
N VAL A 90 -4.53 2.86 -12.39
CA VAL A 90 -3.39 3.43 -11.64
C VAL A 90 -2.57 2.32 -10.98
N ILE A 91 -3.22 1.40 -10.29
CA ILE A 91 -2.55 0.28 -9.59
C ILE A 91 -1.90 -0.67 -10.60
N ALA A 92 -2.61 -1.02 -11.68
CA ALA A 92 -2.08 -1.92 -12.70
C ALA A 92 -0.84 -1.35 -13.40
N ALA A 93 -0.86 -0.05 -13.73
CA ALA A 93 0.31 0.63 -14.31
C ALA A 93 1.50 0.65 -13.35
N ASP A 94 1.27 0.94 -12.08
CA ASP A 94 2.29 0.99 -11.05
C ASP A 94 2.96 -0.38 -10.82
N LEU A 95 2.17 -1.44 -10.69
CA LEU A 95 2.68 -2.79 -10.49
C LEU A 95 3.43 -3.33 -11.72
N ARG A 96 2.97 -3.02 -12.94
CA ARG A 96 3.72 -3.34 -14.17
C ARG A 96 5.06 -2.61 -14.23
N ALA A 97 5.08 -1.33 -13.86
CA ALA A 97 6.32 -0.54 -13.79
C ALA A 97 7.29 -1.09 -12.72
N ALA A 98 6.78 -1.72 -11.66
CA ALA A 98 7.58 -2.42 -10.66
C ALA A 98 8.09 -3.82 -11.12
N GLY A 99 7.72 -4.27 -12.33
CA GLY A 99 8.19 -5.52 -12.94
C GLY A 99 7.30 -6.73 -12.66
N HIS A 100 6.07 -6.54 -12.16
CA HIS A 100 5.12 -7.63 -11.96
C HIS A 100 4.30 -7.93 -13.21
N GLU A 101 3.81 -9.17 -13.32
CA GLU A 101 2.88 -9.59 -14.39
C GLU A 101 1.44 -9.29 -13.96
N VAL A 102 0.77 -8.35 -14.61
CA VAL A 102 -0.57 -7.91 -14.24
C VAL A 102 -1.58 -8.24 -15.33
N SER A 103 -2.49 -9.18 -15.03
CA SER A 103 -3.65 -9.53 -15.84
C SER A 103 -4.86 -8.69 -15.42
N ASP A 104 -5.31 -7.79 -16.27
CA ASP A 104 -6.54 -7.03 -16.08
C ASP A 104 -7.74 -7.86 -16.56
N LEU A 105 -8.65 -8.18 -15.64
CA LEU A 105 -9.80 -9.05 -15.86
C LEU A 105 -11.14 -8.27 -15.99
N GLY A 106 -11.08 -6.97 -16.32
CA GLY A 106 -12.24 -6.13 -16.62
C GLY A 106 -12.54 -5.17 -15.46
N THR A 107 -13.51 -4.36 -15.45
CA THR A 107 -14.39 -3.72 -16.39
C THR A 107 -13.57 -2.89 -17.41
N GLU A 108 -13.93 -2.95 -18.67
CA GLU A 108 -13.22 -2.20 -19.71
C GLU A 108 -13.83 -0.81 -19.92
N ASP A 109 -15.14 -0.68 -19.72
CA ASP A 109 -15.88 0.56 -19.86
C ASP A 109 -16.53 0.96 -18.52
N PRO A 110 -16.08 2.05 -17.89
CA PRO A 110 -16.64 2.51 -16.61
C PRO A 110 -18.05 3.11 -16.76
N SER A 111 -18.49 3.43 -17.96
CA SER A 111 -19.85 3.94 -18.21
C SER A 111 -20.91 2.84 -18.13
N VAL A 112 -20.51 1.58 -18.26
CA VAL A 112 -21.40 0.42 -18.16
C VAL A 112 -21.43 -0.05 -16.70
N PRO A 113 -22.58 -0.02 -16.01
CA PRO A 113 -22.70 -0.58 -14.67
C PRO A 113 -22.31 -2.04 -14.65
N SER A 114 -21.49 -2.43 -13.71
CA SER A 114 -21.04 -3.81 -13.51
C SER A 114 -21.20 -4.21 -12.06
N ASP A 115 -21.60 -5.45 -11.84
CA ASP A 115 -21.83 -5.97 -10.50
C ASP A 115 -20.51 -6.42 -9.86
N TYR A 116 -20.25 -5.96 -8.63
CA TYR A 116 -19.04 -6.28 -7.89
C TYR A 116 -18.84 -7.79 -7.61
N PRO A 117 -19.89 -8.64 -7.47
CA PRO A 117 -19.68 -10.08 -7.31
C PRO A 117 -19.00 -10.72 -8.52
N ASP A 118 -19.36 -10.32 -9.75
CA ASP A 118 -18.74 -10.83 -10.98
C ASP A 118 -17.26 -10.44 -11.08
N VAL A 119 -16.92 -9.26 -10.56
CA VAL A 119 -15.54 -8.80 -10.43
C VAL A 119 -14.76 -9.68 -9.46
N ALA A 120 -15.33 -9.96 -8.29
CA ALA A 120 -14.73 -10.83 -7.30
C ALA A 120 -14.53 -12.25 -7.85
N GLU A 121 -15.52 -12.81 -8.56
CA GLU A 121 -15.46 -14.13 -9.17
C GLU A 121 -14.28 -14.25 -10.14
N ARG A 122 -14.15 -13.34 -11.10
CA ARG A 122 -13.05 -13.36 -12.08
C ARG A 122 -11.66 -13.36 -11.42
N VAL A 123 -11.47 -12.51 -10.40
CA VAL A 123 -10.20 -12.45 -9.65
C VAL A 123 -9.97 -13.74 -8.88
N CYS A 124 -10.98 -14.21 -8.15
CA CYS A 124 -10.88 -15.42 -7.32
C CYS A 124 -10.61 -16.67 -8.16
N GLU A 125 -11.27 -16.82 -9.32
CA GLU A 125 -11.02 -17.93 -10.24
C GLU A 125 -9.60 -17.90 -10.83
N ALA A 126 -9.06 -16.72 -11.14
CA ALA A 126 -7.68 -16.59 -11.60
C ALA A 126 -6.68 -17.06 -10.54
N VAL A 127 -6.90 -16.67 -9.28
CA VAL A 127 -6.05 -17.08 -8.15
C VAL A 127 -6.21 -18.58 -7.87
N ARG A 128 -7.43 -19.11 -7.81
CA ARG A 128 -7.70 -20.53 -7.56
C ARG A 128 -7.15 -21.46 -8.64
N ALA A 129 -7.21 -21.02 -9.89
CA ALA A 129 -6.66 -21.76 -11.02
C ALA A 129 -5.12 -21.64 -11.14
N GLY A 130 -4.44 -20.93 -10.23
CA GLY A 130 -3.00 -20.71 -10.28
C GLY A 130 -2.53 -19.82 -11.44
N ARG A 131 -3.44 -19.16 -12.15
CA ARG A 131 -3.09 -18.17 -13.19
C ARG A 131 -2.51 -16.89 -12.58
N ALA A 132 -2.91 -16.56 -11.34
CA ALA A 132 -2.34 -15.49 -10.55
C ALA A 132 -1.98 -15.99 -9.15
N GLU A 133 -0.93 -15.41 -8.56
CA GLU A 133 -0.52 -15.68 -7.18
C GLU A 133 -1.23 -14.75 -6.19
N ARG A 134 -1.60 -13.55 -6.67
CA ARG A 134 -2.28 -12.51 -5.91
C ARG A 134 -3.46 -11.95 -6.69
N GLY A 135 -4.53 -11.63 -6.00
CA GLY A 135 -5.69 -10.94 -6.55
C GLY A 135 -5.86 -9.54 -5.99
N ILE A 136 -6.32 -8.59 -6.80
CA ILE A 136 -6.71 -7.25 -6.35
C ILE A 136 -8.11 -6.98 -6.91
N ALA A 137 -9.09 -6.78 -6.04
CA ALA A 137 -10.48 -6.51 -6.41
C ALA A 137 -10.91 -5.13 -5.89
N LEU A 138 -11.45 -4.29 -6.77
CA LEU A 138 -11.86 -2.94 -6.42
C LEU A 138 -13.35 -2.73 -6.67
N CYS A 139 -13.99 -2.02 -5.73
CA CYS A 139 -15.33 -1.47 -5.92
C CYS A 139 -15.42 -0.10 -5.21
N GLY A 140 -16.59 0.45 -5.04
CA GLY A 140 -16.76 1.73 -4.36
C GLY A 140 -16.21 1.76 -2.92
N SER A 141 -16.49 0.73 -2.11
CA SER A 141 -16.09 0.64 -0.69
C SER A 141 -15.05 -0.45 -0.39
N GLY A 142 -14.82 -1.39 -1.30
CA GLY A 142 -14.02 -2.60 -1.05
C GLY A 142 -14.78 -3.70 -0.31
N VAL A 143 -15.86 -3.37 0.39
CA VAL A 143 -16.58 -4.30 1.26
C VAL A 143 -17.31 -5.37 0.45
N GLY A 144 -18.07 -4.96 -0.58
CA GLY A 144 -18.85 -5.89 -1.40
C GLY A 144 -17.98 -6.95 -2.08
N VAL A 145 -16.90 -6.54 -2.76
CA VAL A 145 -15.95 -7.47 -3.38
C VAL A 145 -15.28 -8.37 -2.35
N GLY A 146 -14.99 -7.87 -1.13
CA GLY A 146 -14.43 -8.67 -0.06
C GLY A 146 -15.39 -9.74 0.46
N VAL A 147 -16.68 -9.40 0.65
CA VAL A 147 -17.71 -10.35 1.03
C VAL A 147 -17.89 -11.44 -0.02
N ALA A 148 -17.95 -11.06 -1.30
CA ALA A 148 -18.07 -11.99 -2.41
C ALA A 148 -16.85 -12.90 -2.53
N ALA A 149 -15.64 -12.33 -2.52
CA ALA A 149 -14.39 -13.07 -2.65
C ALA A 149 -14.22 -14.17 -1.58
N ASN A 150 -14.61 -13.90 -0.34
CA ASN A 150 -14.54 -14.90 0.75
C ASN A 150 -15.60 -16.03 0.67
N LYS A 151 -16.40 -16.07 -0.42
CA LYS A 151 -17.28 -17.22 -0.72
C LYS A 151 -16.58 -18.28 -1.57
N PHE A 152 -15.39 -18.01 -2.08
CA PHE A 152 -14.64 -18.95 -2.91
C PHE A 152 -13.64 -19.73 -2.05
N PRO A 153 -13.67 -21.09 -2.09
CA PRO A 153 -12.74 -21.92 -1.36
C PRO A 153 -11.27 -21.59 -1.71
N GLY A 154 -10.41 -21.50 -0.70
CA GLY A 154 -8.99 -21.18 -0.87
C GLY A 154 -8.70 -19.68 -1.01
N ILE A 155 -9.72 -18.82 -1.01
CA ILE A 155 -9.55 -17.37 -1.03
C ILE A 155 -9.59 -16.82 0.39
N ARG A 156 -8.63 -15.98 0.69
CA ARG A 156 -8.53 -15.19 1.91
C ARG A 156 -8.45 -13.73 1.50
N ALA A 157 -9.62 -13.11 1.41
CA ALA A 157 -9.76 -11.73 0.98
C ALA A 157 -9.85 -10.78 2.19
N GLY A 158 -9.05 -9.72 2.18
CA GLY A 158 -9.09 -8.66 3.17
C GLY A 158 -9.39 -7.30 2.56
N VAL A 159 -10.27 -6.53 3.22
CA VAL A 159 -10.47 -5.12 2.90
C VAL A 159 -9.43 -4.33 3.67
N CYS A 160 -8.46 -3.73 2.97
CA CYS A 160 -7.39 -2.98 3.61
C CYS A 160 -7.32 -1.56 3.04
N HIS A 161 -7.36 -0.58 3.93
CA HIS A 161 -7.25 0.84 3.59
C HIS A 161 -6.07 1.51 4.31
N ASP A 162 -5.19 0.70 4.91
CA ASP A 162 -3.94 1.11 5.54
C ASP A 162 -2.82 0.13 5.21
N HIS A 163 -1.58 0.65 5.23
CA HIS A 163 -0.38 -0.09 4.86
C HIS A 163 -0.12 -1.30 5.78
N TYR A 164 -0.33 -1.13 7.09
CA TYR A 164 -0.07 -2.19 8.05
C TYR A 164 -0.97 -3.40 7.79
N SER A 165 -2.29 -3.18 7.66
CA SER A 165 -3.23 -4.26 7.40
C SER A 165 -2.95 -4.97 6.07
N ALA A 166 -2.62 -4.23 5.00
CA ALA A 166 -2.32 -4.80 3.68
C ALA A 166 -1.09 -5.71 3.70
N HIS A 167 -0.05 -5.34 4.44
CA HIS A 167 1.18 -6.11 4.58
C HIS A 167 1.01 -7.28 5.56
N GLN A 168 0.55 -6.98 6.77
CA GLN A 168 0.44 -7.93 7.87
C GLN A 168 -0.53 -9.08 7.57
N ALA A 169 -1.63 -8.82 6.87
CA ALA A 169 -2.59 -9.87 6.51
C ALA A 169 -1.99 -10.95 5.60
N VAL A 170 -1.01 -10.60 4.76
CA VAL A 170 -0.24 -11.60 4.01
C VAL A 170 0.70 -12.35 4.93
N GLU A 171 1.47 -11.65 5.77
CA GLU A 171 2.47 -12.27 6.63
C GLU A 171 1.88 -13.23 7.64
N HIS A 172 0.74 -12.90 8.22
CA HIS A 172 0.15 -13.67 9.31
C HIS A 172 -0.96 -14.63 8.87
N ASP A 173 -1.75 -14.26 7.87
CA ASP A 173 -2.98 -14.96 7.49
C ASP A 173 -2.92 -15.52 6.06
N ASP A 174 -1.79 -15.36 5.37
CA ASP A 174 -1.60 -15.78 3.98
C ASP A 174 -2.71 -15.22 3.06
N MET A 175 -3.06 -13.93 3.26
CA MET A 175 -4.03 -13.23 2.43
C MET A 175 -3.61 -13.25 0.97
N ASN A 176 -4.50 -13.69 0.08
CA ASN A 176 -4.21 -13.82 -1.35
C ASN A 176 -5.06 -12.91 -2.25
N VAL A 177 -6.06 -12.23 -1.69
CA VAL A 177 -6.86 -11.22 -2.39
C VAL A 177 -6.98 -9.95 -1.56
N LEU A 178 -6.51 -8.83 -2.13
CA LEU A 178 -6.66 -7.50 -1.54
C LEU A 178 -7.90 -6.82 -2.10
N CYS A 179 -8.77 -6.32 -1.23
CA CYS A 179 -9.97 -5.57 -1.60
C CYS A 179 -9.81 -4.09 -1.24
N ILE A 180 -10.04 -3.18 -2.20
CA ILE A 180 -9.85 -1.74 -2.00
C ILE A 180 -11.12 -0.98 -2.39
N GLY A 181 -11.48 0.02 -1.58
CA GLY A 181 -12.57 0.95 -1.85
C GLY A 181 -12.08 2.21 -2.58
N ALA A 182 -12.47 2.38 -3.84
CA ALA A 182 -12.04 3.53 -4.65
C ALA A 182 -12.62 4.88 -4.20
N ARG A 183 -13.66 4.85 -3.38
CA ARG A 183 -14.25 6.06 -2.74
C ARG A 183 -13.69 6.29 -1.33
N VAL A 184 -12.79 5.42 -0.86
CA VAL A 184 -12.22 5.45 0.49
C VAL A 184 -10.79 5.94 0.48
N VAL A 185 -9.99 5.50 -0.50
CA VAL A 185 -8.57 5.84 -0.58
C VAL A 185 -8.24 6.65 -1.83
N GLY A 186 -7.26 7.53 -1.71
CA GLY A 186 -6.68 8.25 -2.85
C GLY A 186 -5.69 7.38 -3.62
N GLN A 187 -5.28 7.86 -4.81
CA GLN A 187 -4.42 7.10 -5.72
C GLN A 187 -3.07 6.71 -5.13
N GLU A 188 -2.41 7.61 -4.41
CA GLU A 188 -1.08 7.31 -3.83
C GLU A 188 -1.18 6.24 -2.75
N LEU A 189 -2.15 6.35 -1.85
CA LEU A 189 -2.38 5.30 -0.84
C LEU A 189 -2.71 3.96 -1.51
N ALA A 190 -3.53 3.95 -2.57
CA ALA A 190 -3.86 2.72 -3.29
C ALA A 190 -2.63 2.02 -3.90
N ARG A 191 -1.66 2.79 -4.44
CA ARG A 191 -0.36 2.26 -4.89
C ARG A 191 0.44 1.65 -3.75
N GLU A 192 0.54 2.37 -2.62
CA GLU A 192 1.25 1.88 -1.43
C GLU A 192 0.63 0.58 -0.89
N LEU A 193 -0.69 0.51 -0.80
CA LEU A 193 -1.41 -0.69 -0.36
C LEU A 193 -1.14 -1.88 -1.28
N ALA A 194 -1.22 -1.67 -2.59
CA ALA A 194 -0.97 -2.72 -3.58
C ALA A 194 0.49 -3.23 -3.49
N ARG A 195 1.47 -2.33 -3.38
CA ARG A 195 2.88 -2.70 -3.20
C ARG A 195 3.12 -3.43 -1.88
N ALA A 196 2.53 -2.96 -0.78
CA ALA A 196 2.64 -3.61 0.52
C ALA A 196 2.12 -5.04 0.48
N PHE A 197 0.95 -5.26 -0.12
CA PHE A 197 0.33 -6.56 -0.31
C PHE A 197 1.15 -7.50 -1.20
N VAL A 198 1.62 -7.01 -2.36
CA VAL A 198 2.32 -7.83 -3.36
C VAL A 198 3.71 -8.25 -2.89
N ASN A 199 4.41 -7.37 -2.16
CA ASN A 199 5.76 -7.62 -1.67
C ASN A 199 5.81 -8.46 -0.38
N ALA A 200 4.72 -8.52 0.38
CA ALA A 200 4.67 -9.33 1.60
C ALA A 200 4.69 -10.84 1.30
N ARG A 201 5.20 -11.62 2.25
CA ARG A 201 5.26 -13.08 2.18
C ARG A 201 4.76 -13.69 3.48
N PHE A 202 4.04 -14.80 3.38
CA PHE A 202 3.62 -15.55 4.56
C PHE A 202 4.83 -16.04 5.35
N THR A 203 4.89 -15.68 6.63
CA THR A 203 6.06 -16.00 7.47
C THR A 203 6.11 -17.46 7.90
N ALA A 204 4.98 -18.17 7.83
CA ALA A 204 4.83 -19.57 8.23
C ALA A 204 5.31 -19.89 9.66
N GLU A 205 5.41 -18.88 10.56
CA GLU A 205 5.66 -19.13 11.98
C GLU A 205 4.60 -20.08 12.55
N ASP A 206 4.95 -20.91 13.52
CA ASP A 206 4.07 -21.93 14.12
C ASP A 206 2.69 -21.39 14.53
N ARG A 207 2.66 -20.20 15.12
CA ARG A 207 1.41 -19.54 15.52
C ARG A 207 0.54 -19.17 14.31
N HIS A 208 1.14 -18.71 13.20
CA HIS A 208 0.43 -18.30 11.98
C HIS A 208 -0.02 -19.54 11.20
N ALA A 209 0.86 -20.52 11.02
CA ALA A 209 0.53 -21.79 10.37
C ALA A 209 -0.62 -22.51 11.09
N ARG A 210 -0.61 -22.55 12.44
CA ARG A 210 -1.69 -23.14 13.24
C ARG A 210 -3.04 -22.41 13.05
N ARG A 211 -3.03 -21.07 13.01
CA ARG A 211 -4.24 -20.27 12.79
C ARG A 211 -4.79 -20.46 11.38
N LEU A 212 -3.94 -20.41 10.38
CA LEU A 212 -4.29 -20.68 8.99
C LEU A 212 -4.87 -22.10 8.82
N GLY A 213 -4.29 -23.10 9.50
CA GLY A 213 -4.83 -24.46 9.53
C GLY A 213 -6.26 -24.52 10.07
N LYS A 214 -6.59 -23.73 11.11
CA LYS A 214 -7.96 -23.63 11.63
C LYS A 214 -8.92 -22.97 10.64
N ILE A 215 -8.49 -21.93 9.92
CA ILE A 215 -9.29 -21.29 8.87
C ILE A 215 -9.61 -22.30 7.77
N ARG A 216 -8.62 -23.06 7.30
CA ARG A 216 -8.80 -24.11 6.29
C ARG A 216 -9.75 -25.22 6.76
N ALA A 217 -9.68 -25.59 8.04
CA ALA A 217 -10.61 -26.58 8.60
C ALA A 217 -12.06 -26.08 8.67
N ILE A 218 -12.27 -24.79 8.95
CA ILE A 218 -13.60 -24.14 8.88
C ILE A 218 -14.10 -24.15 7.43
N GLU A 219 -13.26 -23.75 6.49
CA GLU A 219 -13.57 -23.74 5.08
C GLU A 219 -14.01 -25.12 4.57
N GLN A 220 -13.20 -26.16 4.84
CA GLN A 220 -13.52 -27.54 4.46
C GLN A 220 -14.85 -28.05 5.04
N ARG A 221 -15.24 -27.55 6.20
CA ARG A 221 -16.49 -27.96 6.86
C ARG A 221 -17.73 -27.27 6.29
N PHE A 222 -17.63 -26.01 5.91
CA PHE A 222 -18.77 -25.16 5.57
C PHE A 222 -18.85 -24.71 4.11
N LEU A 223 -17.72 -24.64 3.41
CA LEU A 223 -17.66 -24.30 1.98
C LEU A 223 -17.46 -25.58 1.14
N LYS A 224 -18.34 -26.56 1.31
CA LYS A 224 -18.38 -27.73 0.43
C LYS A 224 -19.04 -27.32 -0.88
N GLY A 225 -18.26 -27.11 -1.92
CA GLY A 225 -18.68 -26.98 -3.30
C GLY A 225 -18.58 -28.31 -4.00
#